data_659c10590456025f3355c0f1f0c2e340
#
_entry.id   659c10590456025f3355c0f1f0c2e340
#
_cell.length_a   1.000
_cell.length_b   1.000
_cell.length_c   1.000
_cell.angle_alpha   90.00
_cell.angle_beta   90.00
_cell.angle_gamma   90.00
#
_symmetry.space_group_name_H-M   'P 1'
#
loop_
_entity.id
_entity.type
_entity.pdbx_description
1 polymer ?
#
loop_
_entity_poly.entity_id
_entity_poly.type
_entity_poly.pdbx_seq_one_letter_code
_entity_poly.pdbx_strand_id
1 'polypeptide(L)'
;MKKKKIMTTLLAMSAALLLAACGNKESKKDAQKTVGVLQIVQHPSLDAAYEGFKEGLKEGGYTEGKNVKFDYQNAQNNQDNLKSMSEKLVKEKADLLLGIATPSAQSLANETQDIPIMITAVTDPVAAKLAKSLKKPGTNVTGTTDMVPIDKQIELLLSIVKEAKTIGIMYNSGEANSKIQADLAEKALKKAKVKVKILTANTTNDVQQVTTSLAKDVDGIYIPTDNTFASAAAVIGEVAKQTKTPIVAGSVEQVETGGLATYGIDYKELGKQTGLMAAKILDGKEKPATTAIESAKNLKLVVNEDMAKALGIDPASIVAPK
;
A
#
# COMPACT_ATOMS: atom_id res chain seq x y z
N MET A 1 80.99 28.69 13.62
CA MET A 1 79.99 28.02 14.51
C MET A 1 78.53 28.53 14.34
N LYS A 2 78.20 29.50 13.45
CA LYS A 2 76.83 30.02 13.27
C LYS A 2 76.00 29.36 12.15
N LYS A 3 76.59 28.56 11.25
CA LYS A 3 75.90 27.92 10.13
C LYS A 3 75.26 26.54 10.44
N LYS A 4 75.68 25.86 11.51
CA LYS A 4 75.13 24.56 11.92
C LYS A 4 73.84 24.65 12.73
N LYS A 5 73.54 25.79 13.37
CA LYS A 5 72.33 26.00 14.18
C LYS A 5 71.07 26.35 13.34
N ILE A 6 71.25 26.89 12.13
CA ILE A 6 70.12 27.29 11.25
C ILE A 6 69.57 26.10 10.50
N MET A 7 70.40 25.06 10.23
CA MET A 7 69.96 23.87 9.49
C MET A 7 69.17 22.87 10.34
N THR A 8 69.36 22.90 11.67
CA THR A 8 68.59 22.06 12.61
C THR A 8 67.18 22.63 12.93
N THR A 9 67.00 23.94 12.84
CA THR A 9 65.71 24.59 13.08
C THR A 9 64.77 24.49 11.86
N LEU A 10 65.28 24.39 10.66
CA LEU A 10 64.50 24.21 9.44
C LEU A 10 64.00 22.75 9.27
N LEU A 11 64.76 21.77 9.83
CA LEU A 11 64.33 20.36 9.76
C LEU A 11 63.24 19.98 10.80
N ALA A 12 63.18 20.74 11.89
CA ALA A 12 62.12 20.57 12.92
C ALA A 12 60.81 21.22 12.52
N MET A 13 60.81 22.22 11.64
CA MET A 13 59.60 22.87 11.16
C MET A 13 58.89 22.14 10.02
N SER A 14 59.64 21.34 9.23
CA SER A 14 59.06 20.51 8.15
C SER A 14 58.44 19.24 8.66
N ALA A 15 58.80 18.70 9.84
CA ALA A 15 58.20 17.52 10.45
C ALA A 15 56.83 17.82 11.13
N ALA A 16 56.61 19.10 11.56
CA ALA A 16 55.35 19.53 12.17
C ALA A 16 54.22 19.80 11.15
N LEU A 17 54.54 19.99 9.88
CA LEU A 17 53.56 20.24 8.81
C LEU A 17 53.04 18.94 8.16
N LEU A 18 53.68 17.80 8.41
CA LEU A 18 53.20 16.48 7.89
C LEU A 18 52.24 15.77 8.84
N LEU A 19 52.08 16.20 10.06
CA LEU A 19 51.13 15.66 11.03
C LEU A 19 49.74 16.36 11.03
N ALA A 20 49.64 17.50 10.33
CA ALA A 20 48.36 18.20 10.15
C ALA A 20 47.57 17.75 8.92
N ALA A 21 48.09 16.79 8.12
CA ALA A 21 47.45 16.25 6.93
C ALA A 21 46.73 14.89 7.18
N CYS A 22 46.74 14.38 8.43
CA CYS A 22 45.75 13.38 8.86
C CYS A 22 44.43 14.14 9.14
N GLY A 23 43.90 14.67 8.05
CA GLY A 23 42.66 15.39 8.04
C GLY A 23 41.57 14.56 8.68
N ASN A 24 40.94 15.21 9.61
CA ASN A 24 39.56 14.98 9.91
C ASN A 24 38.81 14.61 8.62
N LYS A 25 38.66 13.32 8.33
CA LYS A 25 37.49 12.86 7.66
C LYS A 25 36.37 13.15 8.67
N GLU A 26 35.91 14.40 8.72
CA GLU A 26 34.53 14.63 9.08
C GLU A 26 33.76 13.65 8.21
N SER A 27 33.30 12.57 8.82
CA SER A 27 32.20 11.81 8.28
C SER A 27 31.17 12.89 7.99
N LYS A 28 30.92 13.18 6.69
CA LYS A 28 29.70 13.88 6.31
C LYS A 28 28.64 13.12 7.12
N LYS A 29 28.09 13.73 8.16
CA LYS A 29 26.84 13.29 8.75
C LYS A 29 25.95 13.11 7.55
N ASP A 30 25.59 11.88 7.24
CA ASP A 30 24.71 11.62 6.11
C ASP A 30 23.48 12.50 6.34
N ALA A 31 23.26 13.42 5.39
CA ALA A 31 22.19 14.40 5.54
C ALA A 31 20.90 13.57 5.70
N GLN A 32 20.10 13.88 6.71
CA GLN A 32 18.86 13.19 7.01
C GLN A 32 18.00 13.14 5.75
N LYS A 33 17.64 11.93 5.31
CA LYS A 33 16.78 11.72 4.16
C LYS A 33 15.36 12.18 4.43
N THR A 34 14.69 12.72 3.43
CA THR A 34 13.27 13.10 3.52
C THR A 34 12.45 12.16 2.65
N VAL A 35 11.46 11.51 3.25
CA VAL A 35 10.47 10.70 2.55
C VAL A 35 9.13 11.43 2.61
N GLY A 36 8.66 11.89 1.44
CA GLY A 36 7.32 12.44 1.29
C GLY A 36 6.29 11.32 1.14
N VAL A 37 5.26 11.31 1.96
CA VAL A 37 4.23 10.27 1.97
C VAL A 37 2.88 10.87 1.63
N LEU A 38 2.23 10.33 0.61
CA LEU A 38 0.87 10.69 0.23
C LEU A 38 -0.05 9.48 0.35
N GLN A 39 -1.04 9.58 1.22
CA GLN A 39 -2.08 8.57 1.43
C GLN A 39 -3.43 9.13 1.00
N ILE A 40 -4.23 8.33 0.25
CA ILE A 40 -5.54 8.79 -0.26
C ILE A 40 -6.52 9.09 0.87
N VAL A 41 -6.60 8.21 1.86
CA VAL A 41 -7.52 8.30 3.00
C VAL A 41 -7.02 7.42 4.14
N GLN A 42 -7.37 7.74 5.37
CA GLN A 42 -7.08 6.88 6.51
C GLN A 42 -8.12 5.78 6.64
N HIS A 43 -7.65 4.55 6.71
CA HIS A 43 -8.37 3.37 7.16
C HIS A 43 -7.36 2.28 7.55
N PRO A 44 -7.76 1.25 8.32
CA PRO A 44 -6.82 0.30 8.93
C PRO A 44 -5.82 -0.33 7.95
N SER A 45 -6.22 -0.69 6.72
CA SER A 45 -5.31 -1.31 5.75
C SER A 45 -4.20 -0.36 5.29
N LEU A 46 -4.53 0.90 4.94
CA LEU A 46 -3.53 1.85 4.47
C LEU A 46 -2.63 2.34 5.60
N ASP A 47 -3.18 2.50 6.81
CA ASP A 47 -2.42 2.85 8.00
C ASP A 47 -1.44 1.71 8.35
N ALA A 48 -1.87 0.44 8.26
CA ALA A 48 -1.01 -0.73 8.42
C ALA A 48 0.10 -0.77 7.36
N ALA A 49 -0.20 -0.46 6.09
CA ALA A 49 0.80 -0.37 5.03
C ALA A 49 1.86 0.70 5.33
N TYR A 50 1.46 1.86 5.84
CA TYR A 50 2.39 2.91 6.22
C TYR A 50 3.26 2.50 7.41
N GLU A 51 2.68 1.91 8.45
CA GLU A 51 3.45 1.40 9.60
C GLU A 51 4.45 0.33 9.16
N GLY A 52 4.01 -0.63 8.34
CA GLY A 52 4.90 -1.63 7.75
C GLY A 52 6.03 -1.01 6.94
N PHE A 53 5.74 0.01 6.14
CA PHE A 53 6.76 0.73 5.37
C PHE A 53 7.84 1.34 6.27
N LYS A 54 7.46 1.98 7.38
CA LYS A 54 8.40 2.51 8.36
C LYS A 54 9.24 1.41 9.00
N GLU A 55 8.63 0.28 9.35
CA GLU A 55 9.34 -0.90 9.87
C GLU A 55 10.35 -1.45 8.87
N GLY A 56 9.97 -1.60 7.61
CA GLY A 56 10.86 -2.07 6.54
C GLY A 56 12.02 -1.12 6.28
N LEU A 57 11.78 0.20 6.25
CA LEU A 57 12.83 1.20 6.16
C LEU A 57 13.79 1.14 7.36
N LYS A 58 13.27 0.98 8.57
CA LYS A 58 14.08 0.83 9.78
C LYS A 58 14.96 -0.42 9.73
N GLU A 59 14.43 -1.53 9.27
CA GLU A 59 15.19 -2.77 9.05
C GLU A 59 16.27 -2.60 7.97
N GLY A 60 15.98 -1.79 6.96
CA GLY A 60 16.92 -1.37 5.92
C GLY A 60 17.93 -0.30 6.34
N GLY A 61 17.94 0.10 7.63
CA GLY A 61 18.94 1.04 8.20
C GLY A 61 18.46 2.49 8.31
N TYR A 62 17.23 2.82 7.94
CA TYR A 62 16.67 4.17 8.01
C TYR A 62 15.72 4.31 9.20
N THR A 63 16.16 4.99 10.25
CA THR A 63 15.38 5.19 11.47
C THR A 63 14.88 6.62 11.58
N GLU A 64 13.56 6.79 11.76
CA GLU A 64 12.93 8.09 11.94
C GLU A 64 13.56 8.87 13.11
N GLY A 65 13.79 10.15 12.88
CA GLY A 65 14.44 11.04 13.85
C GLY A 65 15.98 10.93 13.91
N LYS A 66 16.59 9.89 13.27
CA LYS A 66 18.04 9.74 13.16
C LYS A 66 18.54 10.15 11.77
N ASN A 67 18.21 9.38 10.75
CA ASN A 67 18.71 9.56 9.39
C ASN A 67 17.61 9.61 8.32
N VAL A 68 16.34 9.50 8.72
CA VAL A 68 15.18 9.74 7.88
C VAL A 68 14.12 10.54 8.63
N LYS A 69 13.39 11.39 7.92
CA LYS A 69 12.16 12.07 8.36
C LYS A 69 11.07 11.82 7.34
N PHE A 70 9.83 11.79 7.82
CA PHE A 70 8.64 11.65 6.99
C PHE A 70 7.86 12.97 6.94
N ASP A 71 7.44 13.38 5.73
CA ASP A 71 6.38 14.37 5.53
C ASP A 71 5.13 13.61 5.08
N TYR A 72 4.22 13.37 6.02
CA TYR A 72 3.00 12.62 5.78
C TYR A 72 1.83 13.55 5.45
N GLN A 73 1.17 13.25 4.33
CA GLN A 73 -0.01 13.95 3.85
C GLN A 73 -1.16 12.95 3.63
N ASN A 74 -2.36 13.31 4.11
CA ASN A 74 -3.58 12.53 3.92
C ASN A 74 -4.58 13.34 3.10
N ALA A 75 -4.92 12.86 1.93
CA ALA A 75 -5.81 13.56 1.00
C ALA A 75 -7.30 13.51 1.38
N GLN A 76 -7.69 12.71 2.39
CA GLN A 76 -9.07 12.58 2.86
C GLN A 76 -10.07 12.23 1.74
N ASN A 77 -9.63 11.36 0.82
CA ASN A 77 -10.38 10.94 -0.37
C ASN A 77 -10.83 12.12 -1.28
N ASN A 78 -10.05 13.19 -1.32
CA ASN A 78 -10.33 14.41 -2.09
C ASN A 78 -9.29 14.61 -3.19
N GLN A 79 -9.74 14.82 -4.43
CA GLN A 79 -8.86 14.96 -5.61
C GLN A 79 -8.05 16.26 -5.60
N ASP A 80 -8.62 17.36 -5.11
CA ASP A 80 -7.92 18.65 -5.01
C ASP A 80 -6.80 18.58 -3.95
N ASN A 81 -7.06 17.88 -2.84
CA ASN A 81 -6.07 17.61 -1.82
C ASN A 81 -4.93 16.73 -2.37
N LEU A 82 -5.24 15.67 -3.13
CA LEU A 82 -4.23 14.83 -3.77
C LEU A 82 -3.27 15.67 -4.60
N LYS A 83 -3.81 16.52 -5.46
CA LYS A 83 -3.01 17.40 -6.33
C LYS A 83 -2.16 18.37 -5.52
N SER A 84 -2.76 19.16 -4.63
CA SER A 84 -2.04 20.18 -3.87
C SER A 84 -0.96 19.59 -2.95
N MET A 85 -1.22 18.42 -2.36
CA MET A 85 -0.26 17.71 -1.50
C MET A 85 0.88 17.09 -2.32
N SER A 86 0.61 16.55 -3.52
CA SER A 86 1.65 16.07 -4.44
C SER A 86 2.59 17.20 -4.85
N GLU A 87 2.03 18.33 -5.29
CA GLU A 87 2.79 19.52 -5.65
C GLU A 87 3.69 19.99 -4.50
N LYS A 88 3.15 20.01 -3.27
CA LYS A 88 3.89 20.37 -2.05
C LYS A 88 5.09 19.43 -1.84
N LEU A 89 4.85 18.12 -1.79
CA LEU A 89 5.89 17.12 -1.53
C LEU A 89 7.02 17.16 -2.58
N VAL A 90 6.68 17.37 -3.84
CA VAL A 90 7.66 17.54 -4.93
C VAL A 90 8.45 18.83 -4.78
N LYS A 91 7.79 19.96 -4.46
CA LYS A 91 8.44 21.26 -4.24
C LYS A 91 9.42 21.24 -3.07
N GLU A 92 9.13 20.49 -2.03
CA GLU A 92 10.00 20.32 -0.86
C GLU A 92 11.21 19.42 -1.13
N LYS A 93 11.33 18.86 -2.35
CA LYS A 93 12.47 18.07 -2.83
C LYS A 93 12.77 16.87 -1.92
N ALA A 94 11.75 16.07 -1.63
CA ALA A 94 11.95 14.81 -0.94
C ALA A 94 12.99 13.93 -1.67
N ASP A 95 13.78 13.16 -0.94
CA ASP A 95 14.73 12.18 -1.51
C ASP A 95 14.00 10.98 -2.13
N LEU A 96 12.78 10.70 -1.62
CA LEU A 96 11.92 9.61 -2.05
C LEU A 96 10.47 9.96 -1.74
N LEU A 97 9.56 9.56 -2.61
CA LEU A 97 8.12 9.67 -2.38
C LEU A 97 7.52 8.29 -2.14
N LEU A 98 6.50 8.21 -1.30
CA LEU A 98 5.66 7.03 -1.11
C LEU A 98 4.22 7.38 -1.47
N GLY A 99 3.69 6.71 -2.49
CA GLY A 99 2.27 6.73 -2.84
C GLY A 99 1.55 5.53 -2.23
N ILE A 100 0.64 5.77 -1.30
CA ILE A 100 -0.18 4.74 -0.67
C ILE A 100 -1.57 4.77 -1.32
N ALA A 101 -1.93 3.70 -2.00
CA ALA A 101 -3.06 3.52 -2.90
C ALA A 101 -2.88 4.14 -4.30
N THR A 102 -3.62 3.59 -5.27
CA THR A 102 -3.51 3.96 -6.70
C THR A 102 -3.68 5.46 -6.96
N PRO A 103 -4.69 6.17 -6.41
CA PRO A 103 -4.86 7.60 -6.69
C PRO A 103 -3.67 8.45 -6.20
N SER A 104 -3.10 8.12 -5.03
CA SER A 104 -1.93 8.82 -4.47
C SER A 104 -0.69 8.61 -5.34
N ALA A 105 -0.45 7.38 -5.77
CA ALA A 105 0.66 7.04 -6.66
C ALA A 105 0.55 7.78 -8.01
N GLN A 106 -0.65 7.82 -8.59
CA GLN A 106 -0.91 8.55 -9.83
C GLN A 106 -0.70 10.05 -9.68
N SER A 107 -1.19 10.64 -8.57
CA SER A 107 -1.00 12.06 -8.31
C SER A 107 0.48 12.43 -8.21
N LEU A 108 1.28 11.67 -7.45
CA LEU A 108 2.73 11.89 -7.36
C LEU A 108 3.44 11.71 -8.72
N ALA A 109 3.09 10.67 -9.48
CA ALA A 109 3.71 10.40 -10.78
C ALA A 109 3.38 11.45 -11.85
N ASN A 110 2.26 12.17 -11.71
CA ASN A 110 1.91 13.29 -12.56
C ASN A 110 2.76 14.55 -12.26
N GLU A 111 3.22 14.71 -11.01
CA GLU A 111 3.97 15.91 -10.58
C GLU A 111 5.48 15.75 -10.77
N THR A 112 6.03 14.54 -10.82
CA THR A 112 7.48 14.34 -10.97
C THR A 112 7.84 13.07 -11.73
N GLN A 113 8.89 13.17 -12.56
CA GLN A 113 9.55 12.02 -13.18
C GLN A 113 10.99 11.82 -12.68
N ASP A 114 11.47 12.70 -11.80
CA ASP A 114 12.86 12.72 -11.33
C ASP A 114 12.99 12.10 -9.93
N ILE A 115 12.08 12.44 -9.01
CA ILE A 115 12.10 11.89 -7.65
C ILE A 115 11.64 10.45 -7.67
N PRO A 116 12.39 9.50 -7.06
CA PRO A 116 11.94 8.12 -6.93
C PRO A 116 10.61 8.01 -6.21
N ILE A 117 9.67 7.24 -6.76
CA ILE A 117 8.36 6.98 -6.16
C ILE A 117 8.26 5.50 -5.80
N MET A 118 8.10 5.20 -4.52
CA MET A 118 7.68 3.90 -4.03
C MET A 118 6.15 3.84 -4.00
N ILE A 119 5.61 2.69 -4.38
CA ILE A 119 4.16 2.44 -4.31
C ILE A 119 3.87 1.24 -3.41
N THR A 120 2.77 1.33 -2.67
CA THR A 120 2.17 0.22 -1.92
C THR A 120 0.64 0.37 -1.96
N ALA A 121 -0.09 -0.73 -1.79
CA ALA A 121 -1.55 -0.74 -1.94
C ALA A 121 -2.01 -0.25 -3.34
N VAL A 122 -1.29 -0.63 -4.38
CA VAL A 122 -1.61 -0.29 -5.77
C VAL A 122 -1.92 -1.56 -6.54
N THR A 123 -3.16 -1.70 -7.00
CA THR A 123 -3.68 -2.95 -7.57
C THR A 123 -3.04 -3.32 -8.90
N ASP A 124 -3.07 -2.42 -9.86
CA ASP A 124 -2.47 -2.66 -11.19
C ASP A 124 -1.63 -1.45 -11.62
N PRO A 125 -0.33 -1.45 -11.33
CA PRO A 125 0.56 -0.35 -11.70
C PRO A 125 0.66 -0.11 -13.21
N VAL A 126 0.42 -1.13 -14.03
CA VAL A 126 0.48 -1.01 -15.50
C VAL A 126 -0.80 -0.35 -16.03
N ALA A 127 -1.97 -0.83 -15.61
CA ALA A 127 -3.25 -0.21 -15.97
C ALA A 127 -3.36 1.22 -15.42
N ALA A 128 -2.78 1.47 -14.24
CA ALA A 128 -2.67 2.82 -13.65
C ALA A 128 -1.67 3.75 -14.35
N LYS A 129 -0.95 3.27 -15.39
CA LYS A 129 0.09 4.00 -16.15
C LYS A 129 1.29 4.45 -15.31
N LEU A 130 1.54 3.77 -14.20
CA LEU A 130 2.69 4.02 -13.32
C LEU A 130 3.94 3.29 -13.79
N ALA A 131 3.78 2.18 -14.48
CA ALA A 131 4.88 1.35 -14.98
C ALA A 131 4.55 0.77 -16.35
N LYS A 132 5.60 0.49 -17.15
CA LYS A 132 5.45 -0.21 -18.45
C LYS A 132 5.22 -1.70 -18.28
N SER A 133 5.80 -2.30 -17.24
CA SER A 133 5.58 -3.69 -16.81
C SER A 133 6.01 -3.86 -15.36
N LEU A 134 5.52 -4.91 -14.69
CA LEU A 134 5.94 -5.20 -13.31
C LEU A 134 7.42 -5.60 -13.23
N LYS A 135 7.93 -6.37 -14.20
CA LYS A 135 9.34 -6.83 -14.19
C LYS A 135 10.33 -5.71 -14.45
N LYS A 136 9.97 -4.74 -15.28
CA LYS A 136 10.83 -3.61 -15.66
C LYS A 136 9.96 -2.36 -15.78
N PRO A 137 9.77 -1.63 -14.69
CA PRO A 137 8.84 -0.48 -14.66
C PRO A 137 9.13 0.58 -15.72
N GLY A 138 10.41 0.92 -15.96
CA GLY A 138 10.83 1.86 -16.99
C GLY A 138 10.39 3.31 -16.75
N THR A 139 10.06 3.64 -15.50
CA THR A 139 9.67 4.96 -15.00
C THR A 139 10.41 5.24 -13.69
N ASN A 140 10.13 6.36 -13.03
CA ASN A 140 10.64 6.63 -11.68
C ASN A 140 9.84 5.93 -10.55
N VAL A 141 8.95 5.00 -10.91
CA VAL A 141 8.06 4.29 -9.97
C VAL A 141 8.48 2.83 -9.82
N THR A 142 8.51 2.33 -8.58
CA THR A 142 8.62 0.92 -8.21
C THR A 142 8.00 0.67 -6.84
N GLY A 143 7.97 -0.56 -6.36
CA GLY A 143 7.41 -0.91 -5.04
C GLY A 143 6.64 -2.21 -5.07
N THR A 144 5.44 -2.22 -4.48
CA THR A 144 4.62 -3.44 -4.40
C THR A 144 3.22 -3.24 -4.97
N THR A 145 2.64 -4.31 -5.53
CA THR A 145 1.24 -4.41 -5.94
C THR A 145 0.46 -5.23 -4.92
N ASP A 146 -0.80 -4.83 -4.69
CA ASP A 146 -1.74 -5.53 -3.84
C ASP A 146 -2.74 -6.40 -4.61
N MET A 147 -2.50 -6.62 -5.91
CA MET A 147 -3.35 -7.51 -6.70
C MET A 147 -3.33 -8.93 -6.11
N VAL A 148 -4.50 -9.41 -5.79
CA VAL A 148 -4.75 -10.77 -5.31
C VAL A 148 -5.41 -11.63 -6.40
N PRO A 149 -5.36 -12.96 -6.32
CA PRO A 149 -6.12 -13.84 -7.22
C PRO A 149 -7.62 -13.73 -6.88
N ILE A 150 -8.32 -12.85 -7.61
CA ILE A 150 -9.76 -12.57 -7.38
C ILE A 150 -10.62 -13.81 -7.54
N ASP A 151 -10.26 -14.71 -8.43
CA ASP A 151 -10.92 -16.00 -8.59
C ASP A 151 -10.91 -16.83 -7.30
N LYS A 152 -9.83 -16.77 -6.51
CA LYS A 152 -9.74 -17.44 -5.20
C LYS A 152 -10.62 -16.78 -4.14
N GLN A 153 -10.75 -15.46 -4.16
CA GLN A 153 -11.68 -14.77 -3.26
C GLN A 153 -13.14 -15.09 -3.61
N ILE A 154 -13.46 -15.20 -4.88
CA ILE A 154 -14.79 -15.64 -5.32
C ILE A 154 -15.02 -17.12 -4.99
N GLU A 155 -14.02 -18.00 -5.17
CA GLU A 155 -14.10 -19.40 -4.74
C GLU A 155 -14.39 -19.51 -3.23
N LEU A 156 -13.71 -18.70 -2.40
CA LEU A 156 -13.98 -18.60 -0.97
C LEU A 156 -15.43 -18.19 -0.70
N LEU A 157 -15.92 -17.11 -1.32
CA LEU A 157 -17.30 -16.65 -1.14
C LEU A 157 -18.31 -17.74 -1.50
N LEU A 158 -18.13 -18.40 -2.63
CA LEU A 158 -19.04 -19.47 -3.08
C LEU A 158 -18.95 -20.75 -2.22
N SER A 159 -17.82 -20.98 -1.54
CA SER A 159 -17.71 -22.08 -0.57
C SER A 159 -18.50 -21.80 0.72
N ILE A 160 -18.63 -20.52 1.09
CA ILE A 160 -19.39 -20.05 2.26
C ILE A 160 -20.89 -20.02 1.92
N VAL A 161 -21.25 -19.46 0.77
CA VAL A 161 -22.62 -19.31 0.30
C VAL A 161 -22.95 -20.49 -0.63
N LYS A 162 -23.27 -21.63 -0.02
CA LYS A 162 -23.65 -22.83 -0.79
C LYS A 162 -24.92 -22.57 -1.60
N GLU A 163 -24.91 -23.02 -2.87
CA GLU A 163 -26.05 -22.85 -3.80
C GLU A 163 -26.41 -21.39 -4.09
N ALA A 164 -25.43 -20.48 -4.04
CA ALA A 164 -25.63 -19.08 -4.36
C ALA A 164 -26.28 -18.90 -5.73
N LYS A 165 -27.40 -18.17 -5.77
CA LYS A 165 -28.10 -17.81 -7.01
C LYS A 165 -27.65 -16.44 -7.53
N THR A 166 -27.43 -15.52 -6.61
CA THR A 166 -27.05 -14.15 -6.92
C THR A 166 -26.00 -13.65 -5.91
N ILE A 167 -24.87 -13.19 -6.41
CA ILE A 167 -23.81 -12.55 -5.61
C ILE A 167 -23.78 -11.05 -5.93
N GLY A 168 -23.67 -10.25 -4.88
CA GLY A 168 -23.46 -8.82 -4.96
C GLY A 168 -21.97 -8.45 -5.10
N ILE A 169 -21.68 -7.41 -5.86
CA ILE A 169 -20.38 -6.76 -5.86
C ILE A 169 -20.59 -5.29 -5.51
N MET A 170 -19.82 -4.77 -4.55
CA MET A 170 -19.86 -3.35 -4.18
C MET A 170 -18.48 -2.73 -4.33
N TYR A 171 -18.42 -1.56 -4.95
CA TYR A 171 -17.19 -0.79 -5.08
C TYR A 171 -17.46 0.68 -5.39
N ASN A 172 -16.43 1.52 -5.26
CA ASN A 172 -16.46 2.92 -5.69
C ASN A 172 -16.15 3.02 -7.20
N SER A 173 -17.12 3.45 -7.99
CA SER A 173 -16.95 3.59 -9.45
C SER A 173 -15.92 4.65 -9.87
N GLY A 174 -15.55 5.56 -8.97
CA GLY A 174 -14.47 6.54 -9.17
C GLY A 174 -13.06 5.97 -8.94
N GLU A 175 -12.95 4.74 -8.40
CA GLU A 175 -11.68 4.08 -8.15
C GLU A 175 -11.38 3.02 -9.24
N ALA A 176 -10.42 3.33 -10.13
CA ALA A 176 -10.06 2.44 -11.24
C ALA A 176 -9.52 1.07 -10.76
N ASN A 177 -8.79 1.04 -9.65
CA ASN A 177 -8.33 -0.19 -8.97
C ASN A 177 -9.48 -1.10 -8.57
N SER A 178 -10.54 -0.53 -8.01
CA SER A 178 -11.72 -1.27 -7.56
C SER A 178 -12.51 -1.82 -8.75
N LYS A 179 -12.66 -1.02 -9.81
CA LYS A 179 -13.34 -1.47 -11.03
C LYS A 179 -12.64 -2.67 -11.67
N ILE A 180 -11.32 -2.67 -11.78
CA ILE A 180 -10.54 -3.80 -12.33
C ILE A 180 -10.85 -5.09 -11.56
N GLN A 181 -10.83 -5.04 -10.24
CA GLN A 181 -11.12 -6.19 -9.40
C GLN A 181 -12.60 -6.63 -9.49
N ALA A 182 -13.52 -5.67 -9.53
CA ALA A 182 -14.95 -5.95 -9.72
C ALA A 182 -15.23 -6.64 -11.06
N ASP A 183 -14.60 -6.20 -12.16
CA ASP A 183 -14.71 -6.83 -13.46
C ASP A 183 -14.16 -8.28 -13.46
N LEU A 184 -13.05 -8.52 -12.76
CA LEU A 184 -12.49 -9.86 -12.58
C LEU A 184 -13.43 -10.76 -11.74
N ALA A 185 -14.00 -10.21 -10.66
CA ALA A 185 -14.96 -10.93 -9.82
C ALA A 185 -16.24 -11.28 -10.61
N GLU A 186 -16.78 -10.32 -11.37
CA GLU A 186 -17.94 -10.57 -12.24
C GLU A 186 -17.65 -11.68 -13.25
N LYS A 187 -16.47 -11.67 -13.85
CA LYS A 187 -16.06 -12.72 -14.79
C LYS A 187 -15.97 -14.09 -14.11
N ALA A 188 -15.43 -14.17 -12.90
CA ALA A 188 -15.33 -15.40 -12.13
C ALA A 188 -16.73 -15.94 -11.76
N LEU A 189 -17.64 -15.07 -11.30
CA LEU A 189 -19.02 -15.42 -10.98
C LEU A 189 -19.83 -15.90 -12.21
N LYS A 190 -19.68 -15.21 -13.35
CA LYS A 190 -20.29 -15.64 -14.61
C LYS A 190 -19.80 -17.01 -15.05
N LYS A 191 -18.51 -17.31 -14.89
CA LYS A 191 -17.93 -18.65 -15.16
C LYS A 191 -18.53 -19.70 -14.23
N ALA A 192 -18.82 -19.35 -12.98
CA ALA A 192 -19.51 -20.22 -12.02
C ALA A 192 -21.04 -20.29 -12.25
N LYS A 193 -21.57 -19.62 -13.27
CA LYS A 193 -23.02 -19.56 -13.60
C LYS A 193 -23.88 -18.92 -12.48
N VAL A 194 -23.30 -18.04 -11.70
CA VAL A 194 -23.98 -17.28 -10.65
C VAL A 194 -24.37 -15.91 -11.19
N LYS A 195 -25.59 -15.45 -10.88
CA LYS A 195 -26.03 -14.10 -11.24
C LYS A 195 -25.26 -13.06 -10.43
N VAL A 196 -25.00 -11.90 -11.06
CA VAL A 196 -24.26 -10.83 -10.44
C VAL A 196 -25.14 -9.56 -10.36
N LYS A 197 -25.18 -8.94 -9.19
CA LYS A 197 -25.75 -7.62 -8.99
C LYS A 197 -24.66 -6.67 -8.52
N ILE A 198 -24.46 -5.56 -9.23
CA ILE A 198 -23.42 -4.59 -8.90
C ILE A 198 -24.09 -3.30 -8.42
N LEU A 199 -23.65 -2.80 -7.26
CA LEU A 199 -23.99 -1.45 -6.80
C LEU A 199 -22.71 -0.70 -6.46
N THR A 200 -22.71 0.59 -6.68
CA THR A 200 -21.55 1.47 -6.42
C THR A 200 -21.89 2.60 -5.47
N ALA A 201 -20.89 3.03 -4.71
CA ALA A 201 -20.95 4.25 -3.93
C ALA A 201 -19.73 5.11 -4.25
N ASN A 202 -19.90 6.43 -4.35
CA ASN A 202 -18.78 7.33 -4.62
C ASN A 202 -18.27 8.02 -3.33
N THR A 203 -19.04 7.97 -2.26
CA THR A 203 -18.67 8.53 -0.96
C THR A 203 -18.97 7.54 0.16
N THR A 204 -18.29 7.68 1.29
CA THR A 204 -18.54 6.87 2.50
C THR A 204 -19.96 7.03 3.04
N ASN A 205 -20.60 8.19 2.81
CA ASN A 205 -21.97 8.46 3.25
C ASN A 205 -23.00 7.56 2.56
N ASP A 206 -22.73 7.13 1.34
CA ASP A 206 -23.65 6.31 0.54
C ASP A 206 -23.52 4.81 0.88
N VAL A 207 -22.41 4.39 1.49
CA VAL A 207 -22.04 2.98 1.67
C VAL A 207 -23.09 2.22 2.46
N GLN A 208 -23.64 2.78 3.55
CA GLN A 208 -24.66 2.11 4.35
C GLN A 208 -25.92 1.81 3.54
N GLN A 209 -26.40 2.79 2.78
CA GLN A 209 -27.58 2.65 1.95
C GLN A 209 -27.37 1.62 0.83
N VAL A 210 -26.21 1.69 0.15
CA VAL A 210 -25.84 0.78 -0.92
C VAL A 210 -25.75 -0.66 -0.40
N THR A 211 -25.06 -0.87 0.73
CA THR A 211 -24.95 -2.17 1.38
C THR A 211 -26.30 -2.74 1.75
N THR A 212 -27.16 -1.94 2.42
CA THR A 212 -28.50 -2.35 2.84
C THR A 212 -29.38 -2.71 1.64
N SER A 213 -29.28 -1.93 0.56
CA SER A 213 -30.04 -2.19 -0.66
C SER A 213 -29.61 -3.48 -1.34
N LEU A 214 -28.30 -3.68 -1.47
CA LEU A 214 -27.76 -4.87 -2.14
C LEU A 214 -28.03 -6.15 -1.35
N ALA A 215 -27.84 -6.12 -0.02
CA ALA A 215 -28.00 -7.26 0.86
C ALA A 215 -29.41 -7.89 0.84
N LYS A 216 -30.44 -7.13 0.44
CA LYS A 216 -31.83 -7.65 0.31
C LYS A 216 -32.03 -8.59 -0.88
N ASP A 217 -31.16 -8.50 -1.88
CA ASP A 217 -31.40 -9.11 -3.20
C ASP A 217 -30.34 -10.14 -3.57
N VAL A 218 -29.37 -10.42 -2.66
CA VAL A 218 -28.23 -11.29 -2.94
C VAL A 218 -27.98 -12.26 -1.80
N ASP A 219 -27.33 -13.39 -2.13
CA ASP A 219 -27.03 -14.44 -1.16
C ASP A 219 -25.71 -14.20 -0.42
N GLY A 220 -24.85 -13.34 -0.97
CA GLY A 220 -23.57 -12.92 -0.40
C GLY A 220 -22.97 -11.76 -1.19
N ILE A 221 -21.99 -11.09 -0.62
CA ILE A 221 -21.39 -9.89 -1.20
C ILE A 221 -19.86 -10.04 -1.29
N TYR A 222 -19.30 -9.58 -2.39
CA TYR A 222 -17.87 -9.37 -2.58
C TYR A 222 -17.55 -7.88 -2.59
N ILE A 223 -16.52 -7.49 -1.84
CA ILE A 223 -15.97 -6.12 -1.83
C ILE A 223 -14.48 -6.23 -2.15
N PRO A 224 -13.99 -5.61 -3.24
CA PRO A 224 -12.57 -5.57 -3.56
C PRO A 224 -11.74 -4.74 -2.55
N THR A 225 -10.43 -4.59 -2.81
CA THR A 225 -9.60 -3.60 -2.11
C THR A 225 -9.98 -2.19 -2.54
N ASP A 226 -11.06 -1.67 -1.98
CA ASP A 226 -11.68 -0.39 -2.27
C ASP A 226 -11.52 0.56 -1.09
N ASN A 227 -10.94 1.74 -1.32
CA ASN A 227 -10.61 2.66 -0.23
C ASN A 227 -11.85 3.27 0.45
N THR A 228 -12.88 3.54 -0.34
CA THR A 228 -14.15 4.10 0.18
C THR A 228 -14.88 3.07 1.03
N PHE A 229 -15.01 1.83 0.55
CA PHE A 229 -15.68 0.75 1.29
C PHE A 229 -14.84 0.28 2.49
N ALA A 230 -13.50 0.27 2.39
CA ALA A 230 -12.62 -0.03 3.53
C ALA A 230 -12.77 1.00 4.65
N SER A 231 -12.91 2.29 4.31
CA SER A 231 -13.14 3.36 5.30
C SER A 231 -14.47 3.20 6.04
N ALA A 232 -15.45 2.51 5.46
CA ALA A 232 -16.77 2.28 6.02
C ALA A 232 -17.00 0.82 6.47
N ALA A 233 -15.93 0.01 6.61
CA ALA A 233 -16.02 -1.42 6.88
C ALA A 233 -16.84 -1.77 8.13
N ALA A 234 -16.74 -0.98 9.20
CA ALA A 234 -17.54 -1.17 10.41
C ALA A 234 -19.07 -1.05 10.16
N VAL A 235 -19.47 -0.04 9.38
CA VAL A 235 -20.88 0.17 9.01
C VAL A 235 -21.38 -0.98 8.13
N ILE A 236 -20.55 -1.44 7.19
CA ILE A 236 -20.85 -2.59 6.35
C ILE A 236 -21.06 -3.84 7.21
N GLY A 237 -20.21 -4.05 8.21
CA GLY A 237 -20.31 -5.18 9.14
C GLY A 237 -21.63 -5.17 9.93
N GLU A 238 -22.08 -4.01 10.39
CA GLU A 238 -23.38 -3.90 11.09
C GLU A 238 -24.56 -4.25 10.16
N VAL A 239 -24.54 -3.79 8.90
CA VAL A 239 -25.55 -4.18 7.92
C VAL A 239 -25.51 -5.69 7.64
N ALA A 240 -24.31 -6.28 7.48
CA ALA A 240 -24.13 -7.70 7.27
C ALA A 240 -24.74 -8.55 8.39
N LYS A 241 -24.52 -8.16 9.66
CA LYS A 241 -25.13 -8.82 10.84
C LYS A 241 -26.65 -8.73 10.82
N GLN A 242 -27.21 -7.54 10.52
CA GLN A 242 -28.65 -7.30 10.49
C GLN A 242 -29.35 -8.08 9.37
N THR A 243 -28.75 -8.14 8.19
CA THR A 243 -29.32 -8.79 7.01
C THR A 243 -28.96 -10.26 6.89
N LYS A 244 -28.04 -10.76 7.75
CA LYS A 244 -27.47 -12.11 7.68
C LYS A 244 -26.78 -12.42 6.35
N THR A 245 -26.18 -11.39 5.72
CA THR A 245 -25.53 -11.51 4.42
C THR A 245 -24.01 -11.68 4.58
N PRO A 246 -23.43 -12.84 4.19
CA PRO A 246 -22.00 -13.05 4.24
C PRO A 246 -21.23 -12.09 3.30
N ILE A 247 -20.13 -11.51 3.79
CA ILE A 247 -19.30 -10.60 3.01
C ILE A 247 -17.85 -11.11 2.98
N VAL A 248 -17.34 -11.40 1.79
CA VAL A 248 -15.91 -11.61 1.55
C VAL A 248 -15.31 -10.28 1.09
N ALA A 249 -14.27 -9.83 1.80
CA ALA A 249 -13.62 -8.54 1.56
C ALA A 249 -12.20 -8.72 1.01
N GLY A 250 -11.66 -7.65 0.43
CA GLY A 250 -10.38 -7.66 -0.29
C GLY A 250 -9.15 -7.82 0.59
N SER A 251 -9.20 -7.45 1.88
CA SER A 251 -8.04 -7.45 2.77
C SER A 251 -8.33 -7.99 4.17
N VAL A 252 -7.25 -8.29 4.90
CA VAL A 252 -7.30 -8.76 6.29
C VAL A 252 -7.98 -7.73 7.18
N GLU A 253 -7.55 -6.49 7.11
CA GLU A 253 -8.03 -5.40 7.98
C GLU A 253 -9.50 -5.05 7.72
N GLN A 254 -9.99 -5.20 6.48
CA GLN A 254 -11.43 -5.06 6.18
C GLN A 254 -12.26 -6.15 6.87
N VAL A 255 -11.73 -7.39 6.94
CA VAL A 255 -12.40 -8.50 7.63
C VAL A 255 -12.38 -8.28 9.14
N GLU A 256 -11.25 -7.90 9.71
CA GLU A 256 -11.12 -7.60 11.14
C GLU A 256 -12.07 -6.47 11.58
N THR A 257 -12.35 -5.51 10.67
CA THR A 257 -13.24 -4.37 10.95
C THR A 257 -14.72 -4.69 10.74
N GLY A 258 -15.09 -5.51 9.73
CA GLY A 258 -16.52 -5.71 9.44
C GLY A 258 -16.86 -6.82 8.43
N GLY A 259 -15.92 -7.38 7.70
CA GLY A 259 -16.16 -8.51 6.79
C GLY A 259 -16.28 -9.84 7.53
N LEU A 260 -16.65 -10.89 6.80
CA LEU A 260 -16.70 -12.26 7.32
C LEU A 260 -15.37 -12.98 7.12
N ALA A 261 -14.85 -12.94 5.90
CA ALA A 261 -13.63 -13.66 5.55
C ALA A 261 -12.90 -13.01 4.37
N THR A 262 -11.61 -13.30 4.27
CA THR A 262 -10.79 -13.00 3.08
C THR A 262 -9.75 -14.10 2.85
N TYR A 263 -9.38 -14.30 1.60
CA TYR A 263 -8.11 -14.89 1.22
C TYR A 263 -7.30 -13.78 0.54
N GLY A 264 -6.59 -13.03 1.36
CA GLY A 264 -6.10 -11.71 0.98
C GLY A 264 -4.75 -11.34 1.58
N ILE A 265 -4.43 -10.08 1.43
CA ILE A 265 -3.17 -9.46 1.80
C ILE A 265 -3.26 -8.92 3.23
N ASP A 266 -2.15 -9.09 3.95
CA ASP A 266 -1.79 -8.34 5.14
C ASP A 266 -1.03 -7.09 4.68
N TYR A 267 -1.64 -5.93 4.82
CA TYR A 267 -1.07 -4.68 4.33
C TYR A 267 0.15 -4.22 5.12
N LYS A 268 0.28 -4.61 6.38
CA LYS A 268 1.49 -4.33 7.16
C LYS A 268 2.70 -5.06 6.57
N GLU A 269 2.55 -6.34 6.24
CA GLU A 269 3.60 -7.12 5.59
C GLU A 269 3.95 -6.56 4.19
N LEU A 270 2.93 -6.15 3.42
CA LEU A 270 3.14 -5.52 2.12
C LEU A 270 3.91 -4.20 2.24
N GLY A 271 3.52 -3.36 3.19
CA GLY A 271 4.22 -2.11 3.48
C GLY A 271 5.67 -2.34 3.91
N LYS A 272 5.93 -3.35 4.76
CA LYS A 272 7.27 -3.73 5.18
C LYS A 272 8.14 -4.16 4.00
N GLN A 273 7.60 -4.95 3.09
CA GLN A 273 8.27 -5.32 1.84
C GLN A 273 8.65 -4.08 1.03
N THR A 274 7.73 -3.12 0.89
CA THR A 274 7.97 -1.84 0.19
C THR A 274 9.08 -1.03 0.88
N GLY A 275 9.08 -0.96 2.22
CA GLY A 275 10.08 -0.25 3.00
C GLY A 275 11.50 -0.81 2.82
N LEU A 276 11.64 -2.14 2.77
CA LEU A 276 12.92 -2.80 2.48
C LEU A 276 13.43 -2.48 1.05
N MET A 277 12.53 -2.40 0.07
CA MET A 277 12.87 -1.97 -1.28
C MET A 277 13.29 -0.50 -1.31
N ALA A 278 12.55 0.36 -0.60
CA ALA A 278 12.82 1.80 -0.49
C ALA A 278 14.22 2.10 0.07
N ALA A 279 14.67 1.32 1.06
CA ALA A 279 16.01 1.46 1.62
C ALA A 279 17.11 1.27 0.55
N LYS A 280 16.94 0.29 -0.34
CA LYS A 280 17.91 0.04 -1.43
C LYS A 280 17.92 1.16 -2.47
N ILE A 281 16.75 1.77 -2.73
CA ILE A 281 16.64 2.95 -3.61
C ILE A 281 17.34 4.16 -2.97
N LEU A 282 17.10 4.42 -1.69
CA LEU A 282 17.75 5.52 -0.94
C LEU A 282 19.27 5.35 -0.85
N ASP A 283 19.76 4.10 -0.76
CA ASP A 283 21.19 3.77 -0.81
C ASP A 283 21.80 3.94 -2.22
N GLY A 284 20.99 4.16 -3.26
CA GLY A 284 21.43 4.17 -4.65
C GLY A 284 21.88 2.80 -5.19
N LYS A 285 21.59 1.70 -4.48
CA LYS A 285 21.90 0.33 -4.89
C LYS A 285 20.99 -0.16 -6.01
N GLU A 286 19.76 0.32 -6.03
CA GLU A 286 18.75 0.00 -7.03
C GLU A 286 18.15 1.29 -7.62
N LYS A 287 17.54 1.17 -8.81
CA LYS A 287 16.87 2.29 -9.49
C LYS A 287 15.43 1.88 -9.80
N PRO A 288 14.42 2.75 -9.56
CA PRO A 288 13.02 2.41 -9.80
C PRO A 288 12.76 1.83 -11.20
N ALA A 289 13.35 2.42 -12.24
CA ALA A 289 13.13 2.01 -13.62
C ALA A 289 13.49 0.54 -13.93
N THR A 290 14.36 -0.06 -13.13
CA THR A 290 14.87 -1.43 -13.35
C THR A 290 14.55 -2.39 -12.20
N THR A 291 14.10 -1.88 -11.06
CA THR A 291 13.67 -2.68 -9.91
C THR A 291 12.24 -3.14 -10.13
N ALA A 292 12.03 -4.45 -10.17
CA ALA A 292 10.72 -5.02 -10.39
C ALA A 292 9.71 -4.59 -9.31
N ILE A 293 8.48 -4.32 -9.72
CA ILE A 293 7.35 -4.19 -8.78
C ILE A 293 6.99 -5.60 -8.32
N GLU A 294 6.98 -5.81 -7.01
CA GLU A 294 6.77 -7.12 -6.41
C GLU A 294 5.32 -7.30 -5.97
N SER A 295 4.80 -8.52 -6.04
CA SER A 295 3.53 -8.88 -5.41
C SER A 295 3.72 -9.22 -3.94
N ALA A 296 2.64 -9.21 -3.17
CA ALA A 296 2.64 -9.73 -1.79
C ALA A 296 3.17 -11.18 -1.78
N LYS A 297 4.06 -11.48 -0.82
CA LYS A 297 4.70 -12.81 -0.74
C LYS A 297 3.75 -13.88 -0.24
N ASN A 298 2.86 -13.51 0.66
CA ASN A 298 1.96 -14.44 1.34
C ASN A 298 0.53 -13.91 1.32
N LEU A 299 -0.40 -14.80 0.98
CA LEU A 299 -1.83 -14.56 1.17
C LEU A 299 -2.29 -15.33 2.40
N LYS A 300 -3.23 -14.77 3.16
CA LYS A 300 -3.75 -15.37 4.38
C LYS A 300 -5.27 -15.59 4.24
N LEU A 301 -5.73 -16.76 4.68
CA LEU A 301 -7.14 -16.91 5.03
C LEU A 301 -7.34 -16.28 6.41
N VAL A 302 -8.19 -15.28 6.49
CA VAL A 302 -8.63 -14.69 7.75
C VAL A 302 -10.15 -14.79 7.83
N VAL A 303 -10.64 -15.23 8.99
CA VAL A 303 -12.06 -15.35 9.29
C VAL A 303 -12.36 -14.54 10.55
N ASN A 304 -13.35 -13.69 10.47
CA ASN A 304 -13.89 -12.98 11.62
C ASN A 304 -14.89 -13.92 12.33
N GLU A 305 -14.41 -14.56 13.40
CA GLU A 305 -15.21 -15.54 14.15
C GLU A 305 -16.49 -14.94 14.74
N ASP A 306 -16.44 -13.70 15.22
CA ASP A 306 -17.61 -13.04 15.78
C ASP A 306 -18.65 -12.72 14.70
N MET A 307 -18.20 -12.32 13.52
CA MET A 307 -19.06 -12.15 12.35
C MET A 307 -19.67 -13.50 11.93
N ALA A 308 -18.85 -14.55 11.84
CA ALA A 308 -19.32 -15.88 11.48
C ALA A 308 -20.43 -16.37 12.43
N LYS A 309 -20.21 -16.25 13.74
CA LYS A 309 -21.21 -16.58 14.78
C LYS A 309 -22.47 -15.74 14.63
N ALA A 310 -22.32 -14.42 14.40
CA ALA A 310 -23.44 -13.51 14.19
C ALA A 310 -24.28 -13.89 12.96
N LEU A 311 -23.65 -14.42 11.91
CA LEU A 311 -24.31 -14.89 10.69
C LEU A 311 -24.86 -16.34 10.82
N GLY A 312 -24.56 -17.06 11.90
CA GLY A 312 -24.92 -18.45 12.08
C GLY A 312 -24.07 -19.42 11.26
N ILE A 313 -22.84 -19.03 10.93
CA ILE A 313 -21.88 -19.80 10.15
C ILE A 313 -20.82 -20.36 11.10
N ASP A 314 -20.50 -21.65 11.00
CA ASP A 314 -19.38 -22.23 11.74
C ASP A 314 -18.05 -21.72 11.16
N PRO A 315 -17.24 -20.97 11.94
CA PRO A 315 -15.96 -20.46 11.46
C PRO A 315 -15.01 -21.56 10.95
N ALA A 316 -15.04 -22.75 11.57
CA ALA A 316 -14.20 -23.87 11.17
C ALA A 316 -14.58 -24.47 9.80
N SER A 317 -15.79 -24.18 9.30
CA SER A 317 -16.22 -24.60 7.97
C SER A 317 -15.63 -23.74 6.84
N ILE A 318 -15.07 -22.56 7.17
CA ILE A 318 -14.48 -21.65 6.20
C ILE A 318 -13.00 -22.03 6.02
N VAL A 319 -12.67 -22.53 4.83
CA VAL A 319 -11.32 -23.02 4.52
C VAL A 319 -10.71 -22.25 3.34
N ALA A 320 -9.37 -22.24 3.30
CA ALA A 320 -8.67 -21.59 2.19
C ALA A 320 -9.07 -22.22 0.83
N PRO A 321 -9.24 -21.41 -0.21
CA PRO A 321 -9.49 -21.90 -1.55
C PRO A 321 -8.30 -22.75 -2.05
N LYS A 322 -8.59 -23.74 -2.90
CA LYS A 322 -7.59 -24.73 -3.39
C LYS A 322 -6.70 -24.16 -4.49
#